data_75069911c1ace41948350ead5c06cdad
#
_entry.id   75069911c1ace41948350ead5c06cdad
#
_cell.length_a   1.000
_cell.length_b   1.000
_cell.length_c   1.000
_cell.angle_alpha   90.00
_cell.angle_beta   90.00
_cell.angle_gamma   90.00
#
_symmetry.space_group_name_H-M   'P 1'
#
loop_
_entity.id
_entity.type
_entity.pdbx_description
1 polymer ?
#
loop_
_entity_poly.entity_id
_entity_poly.type
_entity_poly.pdbx_seq_one_letter_code
_entity_poly.pdbx_strand_id
1 'polypeptide(L)'
;FYIDRDAELDSAIAMLLNGKTRRVSVCNATETALIDAALPAAEKLRIITALQEAGVRVHGDVDTLAALGATDIAQASEADWAEEYLSMDIALAEVDGVEGAIAHIARYSSGHTDAIASQNAAALRRFAAAVDSAAVMLNASTAFTDGEVYGMGAEIGISTQKLHARGPMALPELTTTKWILEGEGQIR
;
A
#
# COMPACT_ATOMS: atom_id res chain seq x y z
N PHE A 1 3.22 0.45 -2.30
CA PHE A 1 3.45 -0.98 -2.58
C PHE A 1 4.94 -1.24 -2.72
N TYR A 2 5.52 -2.10 -1.87
CA TYR A 2 6.95 -2.42 -1.90
C TYR A 2 7.20 -3.79 -2.55
N ILE A 3 8.11 -3.83 -3.53
CA ILE A 3 8.60 -5.06 -4.17
C ILE A 3 10.00 -5.35 -3.62
N ASP A 4 10.08 -6.37 -2.77
CA ASP A 4 11.30 -6.85 -2.14
C ASP A 4 12.19 -7.61 -3.12
N ARG A 5 13.50 -7.66 -2.86
CA ARG A 5 14.48 -8.41 -3.67
C ARG A 5 14.16 -9.89 -3.79
N ASP A 6 13.47 -10.45 -2.80
CA ASP A 6 13.08 -11.85 -2.74
C ASP A 6 11.61 -12.05 -3.22
N ALA A 7 11.03 -11.10 -3.98
CA ALA A 7 9.69 -11.23 -4.52
C ALA A 7 9.63 -12.25 -5.66
N GLU A 8 8.50 -12.96 -5.78
CA GLU A 8 8.16 -13.62 -7.03
C GLU A 8 7.65 -12.54 -7.99
N LEU A 9 8.47 -12.19 -8.99
CA LEU A 9 8.33 -10.95 -9.75
C LEU A 9 7.02 -10.87 -10.54
N ASP A 10 6.58 -11.98 -11.14
CA ASP A 10 5.35 -11.98 -11.94
C ASP A 10 4.11 -11.71 -11.08
N SER A 11 4.06 -12.34 -9.91
CA SER A 11 2.99 -12.09 -8.93
C SER A 11 3.07 -10.67 -8.37
N ALA A 12 4.29 -10.16 -8.10
CA ALA A 12 4.47 -8.80 -7.58
C ALA A 12 3.97 -7.76 -8.58
N ILE A 13 4.32 -7.91 -9.86
CA ILE A 13 3.84 -7.04 -10.95
C ILE A 13 2.32 -7.15 -11.07
N ALA A 14 1.75 -8.35 -11.06
CA ALA A 14 0.30 -8.54 -11.16
C ALA A 14 -0.45 -7.86 -9.99
N MET A 15 0.05 -7.98 -8.76
CA MET A 15 -0.53 -7.32 -7.58
C MET A 15 -0.43 -5.80 -7.68
N LEU A 16 0.73 -5.25 -8.10
CA LEU A 16 0.94 -3.83 -8.30
C LEU A 16 -0.02 -3.26 -9.35
N LEU A 17 -0.07 -3.90 -10.53
CA LEU A 17 -0.99 -3.50 -11.60
C LEU A 17 -2.45 -3.57 -11.16
N ASN A 18 -2.86 -4.64 -10.48
CA ASN A 18 -4.21 -4.76 -9.95
C ASN A 18 -4.55 -3.63 -8.97
N GLY A 19 -3.64 -3.30 -8.04
CA GLY A 19 -3.81 -2.20 -7.10
C GLY A 19 -3.89 -0.84 -7.75
N LYS A 20 -3.16 -0.61 -8.86
CA LYS A 20 -3.15 0.69 -9.55
C LYS A 20 -4.25 0.81 -10.60
N THR A 21 -4.42 -0.19 -11.47
CA THR A 21 -5.19 -0.01 -12.70
C THR A 21 -6.65 -0.43 -12.60
N ARG A 22 -7.02 -1.23 -11.58
CA ARG A 22 -8.40 -1.70 -11.39
C ARG A 22 -9.38 -0.54 -11.25
N ARG A 23 -9.01 0.49 -10.47
CA ARG A 23 -9.83 1.68 -10.24
C ARG A 23 -8.99 2.78 -9.60
N VAL A 24 -8.64 3.80 -10.35
CA VAL A 24 -7.71 4.86 -9.92
C VAL A 24 -8.27 5.84 -8.90
N SER A 25 -9.60 5.97 -8.82
CA SER A 25 -10.26 6.99 -7.98
C SER A 25 -10.73 6.45 -6.62
N VAL A 26 -10.23 5.30 -6.19
CA VAL A 26 -10.58 4.71 -4.89
C VAL A 26 -9.40 4.82 -3.91
N CYS A 27 -9.73 4.91 -2.61
CA CYS A 27 -8.76 5.16 -1.54
C CYS A 27 -7.72 4.05 -1.33
N ASN A 28 -7.95 2.83 -1.86
CA ASN A 28 -7.00 1.72 -1.84
C ASN A 28 -6.18 1.58 -3.14
N ALA A 29 -6.29 2.53 -4.08
CA ALA A 29 -5.44 2.55 -5.26
C ALA A 29 -3.96 2.71 -4.86
N THR A 30 -3.07 1.99 -5.55
CA THR A 30 -1.64 2.13 -5.31
C THR A 30 -1.14 3.43 -5.94
N GLU A 31 -0.64 4.36 -5.14
CA GLU A 31 -0.13 5.66 -5.61
C GLU A 31 1.40 5.71 -5.65
N THR A 32 2.08 4.86 -4.87
CA THR A 32 3.54 4.77 -4.85
C THR A 32 4.00 3.31 -4.95
N ALA A 33 4.92 3.05 -5.88
CA ALA A 33 5.68 1.81 -5.98
C ALA A 33 7.10 2.00 -5.42
N LEU A 34 7.49 1.17 -4.47
CA LEU A 34 8.85 1.11 -3.94
C LEU A 34 9.51 -0.16 -4.44
N ILE A 35 10.70 -0.03 -5.02
CA ILE A 35 11.45 -1.16 -5.57
C ILE A 35 12.74 -1.34 -4.76
N ASP A 36 13.04 -2.57 -4.35
CA ASP A 36 14.32 -2.85 -3.68
C ASP A 36 15.51 -2.50 -4.59
N ALA A 37 16.42 -1.70 -4.09
CA ALA A 37 17.62 -1.29 -4.82
C ALA A 37 18.50 -2.48 -5.22
N ALA A 38 18.43 -3.61 -4.52
CA ALA A 38 19.18 -4.82 -4.82
C ALA A 38 18.55 -5.71 -5.91
N LEU A 39 17.34 -5.41 -6.38
CA LEU A 39 16.78 -6.10 -7.56
C LEU A 39 17.69 -5.90 -8.78
N PRO A 40 17.87 -6.94 -9.62
CA PRO A 40 18.57 -6.81 -10.89
C PRO A 40 17.98 -5.70 -11.78
N ALA A 41 18.83 -4.96 -12.50
CA ALA A 41 18.40 -3.88 -13.38
C ALA A 41 17.32 -4.33 -14.40
N ALA A 42 17.45 -5.52 -14.94
CA ALA A 42 16.47 -6.09 -15.88
C ALA A 42 15.09 -6.31 -15.23
N GLU A 43 15.04 -6.69 -13.95
CA GLU A 43 13.79 -6.89 -13.21
C GLU A 43 13.13 -5.56 -12.87
N LYS A 44 13.92 -4.56 -12.46
CA LYS A 44 13.44 -3.19 -12.24
C LYS A 44 12.84 -2.60 -13.52
N LEU A 45 13.57 -2.73 -14.65
CA LEU A 45 13.07 -2.27 -15.94
C LEU A 45 11.77 -2.98 -16.33
N ARG A 46 11.66 -4.27 -16.04
CA ARG A 46 10.46 -5.05 -16.32
C ARG A 46 9.23 -4.55 -15.52
N ILE A 47 9.41 -4.15 -14.25
CA ILE A 47 8.35 -3.53 -13.45
C ILE A 47 7.88 -2.23 -14.09
N ILE A 48 8.84 -1.36 -14.46
CA ILE A 48 8.55 -0.06 -15.10
C ILE A 48 7.81 -0.25 -16.42
N THR A 49 8.33 -1.14 -17.27
CA THR A 49 7.72 -1.46 -18.56
C THR A 49 6.29 -1.97 -18.40
N ALA A 50 6.04 -2.86 -17.44
CA ALA A 50 4.70 -3.39 -17.19
C ALA A 50 3.71 -2.29 -16.76
N LEU A 51 4.13 -1.32 -15.95
CA LEU A 51 3.33 -0.15 -15.61
C LEU A 51 3.00 0.68 -16.85
N GLN A 52 4.01 0.98 -17.68
CA GLN A 52 3.85 1.77 -18.90
C GLN A 52 2.96 1.07 -19.95
N GLU A 53 3.13 -0.23 -20.16
CA GLU A 53 2.29 -1.04 -21.05
C GLU A 53 0.83 -1.09 -20.60
N ALA A 54 0.58 -0.99 -19.29
CA ALA A 54 -0.75 -0.85 -18.72
C ALA A 54 -1.30 0.59 -18.82
N GLY A 55 -0.57 1.53 -19.42
CA GLY A 55 -0.96 2.92 -19.60
C GLY A 55 -0.73 3.79 -18.35
N VAL A 56 0.08 3.32 -17.39
CA VAL A 56 0.42 4.08 -16.19
C VAL A 56 1.64 4.96 -16.46
N ARG A 57 1.51 6.25 -16.19
CA ARG A 57 2.61 7.21 -16.23
C ARG A 57 3.44 7.09 -14.94
N VAL A 58 4.73 6.86 -15.12
CA VAL A 58 5.65 6.69 -13.99
C VAL A 58 6.35 8.01 -13.68
N HIS A 59 6.28 8.44 -12.42
CA HIS A 59 7.00 9.57 -11.86
C HIS A 59 8.14 9.05 -10.99
N GLY A 60 9.38 9.43 -11.29
CA GLY A 60 10.55 8.94 -10.57
C GLY A 60 11.78 9.81 -10.79
N ASP A 61 12.93 9.38 -10.28
CA ASP A 61 14.20 10.00 -10.61
C ASP A 61 14.60 9.63 -12.03
N VAL A 62 14.50 10.60 -12.94
CA VAL A 62 14.70 10.38 -14.38
C VAL A 62 16.08 9.80 -14.68
N ASP A 63 17.14 10.30 -14.03
CA ASP A 63 18.52 9.88 -14.31
C ASP A 63 18.72 8.43 -13.84
N THR A 64 18.25 8.10 -12.66
CA THR A 64 18.32 6.74 -12.10
C THR A 64 17.54 5.74 -12.96
N LEU A 65 16.32 6.07 -13.35
CA LEU A 65 15.48 5.14 -14.12
C LEU A 65 15.92 5.04 -15.59
N ALA A 66 16.45 6.13 -16.17
CA ALA A 66 17.05 6.10 -17.49
C ALA A 66 18.32 5.22 -17.55
N ALA A 67 19.10 5.17 -16.47
CA ALA A 67 20.25 4.28 -16.36
C ALA A 67 19.88 2.80 -16.39
N LEU A 68 18.63 2.45 -16.03
CA LEU A 68 18.06 1.11 -16.16
C LEU A 68 17.57 0.81 -17.60
N GLY A 69 17.51 1.82 -18.48
CA GLY A 69 16.95 1.72 -19.83
C GLY A 69 15.47 2.14 -19.92
N ALA A 70 14.89 2.67 -18.85
CA ALA A 70 13.52 3.19 -18.88
C ALA A 70 13.44 4.49 -19.69
N THR A 71 12.36 4.68 -20.41
CA THR A 71 12.05 5.89 -21.19
C THR A 71 10.71 6.44 -20.75
N ASP A 72 10.40 7.68 -21.09
CA ASP A 72 9.11 8.33 -20.80
C ASP A 72 8.78 8.37 -19.30
N ILE A 73 9.75 8.76 -18.50
CA ILE A 73 9.62 8.95 -17.05
C ILE A 73 9.39 10.45 -16.76
N ALA A 74 8.36 10.76 -15.98
CA ALA A 74 8.17 12.08 -15.43
C ALA A 74 9.08 12.29 -14.21
N GLN A 75 9.72 13.47 -14.10
CA GLN A 75 10.54 13.77 -12.93
C GLN A 75 9.65 13.88 -11.69
N ALA A 76 9.91 13.03 -10.71
CA ALA A 76 9.28 13.13 -9.41
C ALA A 76 9.88 14.27 -8.58
N SER A 77 9.04 14.91 -7.79
CA SER A 77 9.39 15.87 -6.75
C SER A 77 9.09 15.29 -5.36
N GLU A 78 9.45 15.99 -4.31
CA GLU A 78 9.12 15.58 -2.94
C GLU A 78 7.60 15.46 -2.72
N ALA A 79 6.78 16.23 -3.42
CA ALA A 79 5.33 16.21 -3.31
C ALA A 79 4.71 14.90 -3.86
N ASP A 80 5.33 14.32 -4.87
CA ASP A 80 4.82 13.10 -5.52
C ASP A 80 4.75 11.91 -4.55
N TRP A 81 5.60 11.87 -3.52
CA TRP A 81 5.62 10.74 -2.57
C TRP A 81 4.40 10.66 -1.66
N ALA A 82 3.68 11.76 -1.47
CA ALA A 82 2.45 11.82 -0.68
C ALA A 82 1.21 12.14 -1.52
N GLU A 83 1.36 12.20 -2.85
CA GLU A 83 0.28 12.56 -3.76
C GLU A 83 -0.71 11.42 -3.93
N GLU A 84 -2.00 11.74 -3.90
CA GLU A 84 -3.08 10.90 -4.42
C GLU A 84 -3.39 11.35 -5.84
N TYR A 85 -2.81 10.72 -6.84
CA TYR A 85 -2.96 11.11 -8.24
C TYR A 85 -4.40 10.99 -8.75
N LEU A 86 -5.14 9.98 -8.27
CA LEU A 86 -6.50 9.65 -8.73
C LEU A 86 -6.60 9.45 -10.25
N SER A 87 -5.49 9.14 -10.89
CA SER A 87 -5.30 8.97 -12.32
C SER A 87 -4.37 7.79 -12.61
N MET A 88 -4.08 7.53 -13.88
CA MET A 88 -3.12 6.50 -14.30
C MET A 88 -1.67 7.01 -14.16
N ASP A 89 -1.37 7.58 -13.00
CA ASP A 89 -0.04 8.06 -12.61
C ASP A 89 0.41 7.32 -11.34
N ILE A 90 1.70 7.05 -11.19
CA ILE A 90 2.29 6.40 -10.03
C ILE A 90 3.67 6.97 -9.73
N ALA A 91 3.97 7.26 -8.46
CA ALA A 91 5.33 7.55 -8.03
C ALA A 91 6.13 6.25 -7.91
N LEU A 92 7.41 6.25 -8.30
CA LEU A 92 8.30 5.10 -8.21
C LEU A 92 9.66 5.50 -7.66
N ALA A 93 10.07 4.85 -6.57
CA ALA A 93 11.38 5.04 -5.95
C ALA A 93 12.11 3.72 -5.70
N GLU A 94 13.44 3.74 -5.81
CA GLU A 94 14.29 2.68 -5.27
C GLU A 94 14.54 2.91 -3.79
N VAL A 95 14.50 1.84 -2.99
CA VAL A 95 14.74 1.87 -1.55
C VAL A 95 15.72 0.79 -1.13
N ASP A 96 16.48 1.03 -0.06
CA ASP A 96 17.44 0.07 0.48
C ASP A 96 16.73 -0.95 1.38
N GLY A 97 16.23 -2.01 0.77
CA GLY A 97 15.61 -3.12 1.44
C GLY A 97 14.31 -2.76 2.19
N VAL A 98 13.85 -3.69 2.99
CA VAL A 98 12.61 -3.54 3.78
C VAL A 98 12.67 -2.36 4.76
N GLU A 99 13.84 -2.04 5.31
CA GLU A 99 14.01 -0.90 6.22
C GLU A 99 13.85 0.44 5.48
N GLY A 100 14.39 0.55 4.28
CA GLY A 100 14.18 1.72 3.41
C GLY A 100 12.71 1.90 3.04
N ALA A 101 12.01 0.81 2.72
CA ALA A 101 10.58 0.83 2.45
C ALA A 101 9.77 1.28 3.68
N ILE A 102 10.06 0.73 4.86
CA ILE A 102 9.41 1.13 6.13
C ILE A 102 9.63 2.62 6.40
N ALA A 103 10.85 3.12 6.24
CA ALA A 103 11.17 4.53 6.46
C ALA A 103 10.43 5.46 5.49
N HIS A 104 10.34 5.07 4.22
CA HIS A 104 9.59 5.82 3.20
C HIS A 104 8.08 5.85 3.54
N ILE A 105 7.50 4.70 3.84
CA ILE A 105 6.09 4.57 4.22
C ILE A 105 5.78 5.41 5.47
N ALA A 106 6.63 5.33 6.50
CA ALA A 106 6.44 6.10 7.74
C ALA A 106 6.45 7.62 7.49
N ARG A 107 7.12 8.09 6.45
CA ARG A 107 7.23 9.52 6.11
C ARG A 107 6.10 10.00 5.21
N TYR A 108 5.65 9.21 4.25
CA TYR A 108 4.83 9.68 3.13
C TYR A 108 3.46 9.00 3.01
N SER A 109 3.26 7.81 3.59
CA SER A 109 1.98 7.11 3.45
C SER A 109 0.84 7.85 4.13
N SER A 110 -0.33 7.79 3.52
CA SER A 110 -1.60 8.21 4.14
C SER A 110 -1.97 7.37 5.38
N GLY A 111 -1.30 6.23 5.58
CA GLY A 111 -1.63 5.27 6.64
C GLY A 111 -2.88 4.45 6.34
N HIS A 112 -3.37 4.47 5.10
CA HIS A 112 -4.56 3.72 4.70
C HIS A 112 -4.21 2.25 4.42
N THR A 113 -3.44 1.99 3.38
CA THR A 113 -3.09 0.62 2.97
C THR A 113 -1.68 0.59 2.40
N ASP A 114 -0.82 -0.23 3.00
CA ASP A 114 0.52 -0.49 2.48
C ASP A 114 0.73 -1.98 2.26
N ALA A 115 1.50 -2.33 1.24
CA ALA A 115 1.69 -3.69 0.80
C ALA A 115 3.17 -4.02 0.57
N ILE A 116 3.53 -5.28 0.77
CA ILE A 116 4.82 -5.86 0.40
C ILE A 116 4.62 -7.14 -0.40
N ALA A 117 5.40 -7.28 -1.48
CA ALA A 117 5.59 -8.55 -2.17
C ALA A 117 6.97 -9.12 -1.84
N SER A 118 7.03 -10.31 -1.24
CA SER A 118 8.28 -10.99 -0.86
C SER A 118 8.05 -12.48 -0.61
N GLN A 119 9.05 -13.32 -0.90
CA GLN A 119 9.08 -14.72 -0.44
C GLN A 119 9.89 -14.87 0.86
N ASN A 120 10.51 -13.80 1.34
CA ASN A 120 11.29 -13.77 2.57
C ASN A 120 10.39 -13.58 3.79
N ALA A 121 10.17 -14.65 4.54
CA ALA A 121 9.32 -14.62 5.73
C ALA A 121 9.82 -13.66 6.82
N ALA A 122 11.13 -13.36 6.88
CA ALA A 122 11.66 -12.38 7.83
C ALA A 122 11.31 -10.95 7.40
N ALA A 123 11.44 -10.64 6.11
CA ALA A 123 11.02 -9.34 5.55
C ALA A 123 9.53 -9.10 5.73
N LEU A 124 8.70 -10.11 5.45
CA LEU A 124 7.24 -10.03 5.66
C LEU A 124 6.88 -9.73 7.12
N ARG A 125 7.48 -10.47 8.08
CA ARG A 125 7.23 -10.22 9.52
C ARG A 125 7.72 -8.85 9.96
N ARG A 126 8.90 -8.43 9.47
CA ARG A 126 9.45 -7.11 9.79
C ARG A 126 8.57 -5.99 9.28
N PHE A 127 8.12 -6.09 8.03
CA PHE A 127 7.20 -5.12 7.42
C PHE A 127 5.88 -5.06 8.19
N ALA A 128 5.24 -6.19 8.45
CA ALA A 128 3.98 -6.26 9.19
C ALA A 128 4.06 -5.68 10.61
N ALA A 129 5.22 -5.83 11.27
CA ALA A 129 5.42 -5.32 12.64
C ALA A 129 5.71 -3.82 12.68
N ALA A 130 6.29 -3.25 11.62
CA ALA A 130 6.78 -1.87 11.62
C ALA A 130 5.89 -0.89 10.88
N VAL A 131 5.22 -1.33 9.82
CA VAL A 131 4.29 -0.47 9.06
C VAL A 131 3.00 -0.30 9.84
N ASP A 132 2.69 0.95 10.17
CA ASP A 132 1.54 1.30 11.01
C ASP A 132 0.40 1.90 10.17
N SER A 133 0.04 1.22 9.10
CA SER A 133 -1.12 1.55 8.28
C SER A 133 -2.37 0.80 8.75
N ALA A 134 -3.55 1.31 8.43
CA ALA A 134 -4.82 0.69 8.84
C ALA A 134 -4.98 -0.72 8.25
N ALA A 135 -4.46 -0.95 7.05
CA ALA A 135 -4.36 -2.27 6.44
C ALA A 135 -2.92 -2.51 5.92
N VAL A 136 -2.37 -3.68 6.22
CA VAL A 136 -1.05 -4.10 5.76
C VAL A 136 -1.21 -5.41 4.98
N MET A 137 -0.85 -5.37 3.70
CA MET A 137 -0.97 -6.50 2.78
C MET A 137 0.36 -7.23 2.64
N LEU A 138 0.36 -8.50 2.92
CA LEU A 138 1.52 -9.37 2.69
C LEU A 138 1.21 -10.28 1.50
N ASN A 139 1.90 -10.08 0.38
CA ASN A 139 1.66 -10.81 -0.87
C ASN A 139 0.21 -10.72 -1.35
N ALA A 140 -0.39 -9.54 -1.24
CA ALA A 140 -1.72 -9.26 -1.72
C ALA A 140 -1.80 -7.83 -2.28
N SER A 141 -2.71 -7.61 -3.23
CA SER A 141 -2.98 -6.29 -3.79
C SER A 141 -3.62 -5.37 -2.74
N THR A 142 -3.32 -4.07 -2.80
CA THR A 142 -3.98 -3.04 -1.98
C THR A 142 -5.50 -2.99 -2.21
N ALA A 143 -5.96 -3.47 -3.38
CA ALA A 143 -7.37 -3.54 -3.74
C ALA A 143 -8.22 -4.44 -2.81
N PHE A 144 -7.59 -5.26 -1.96
CA PHE A 144 -8.29 -6.07 -0.96
C PHE A 144 -8.76 -5.29 0.27
N THR A 145 -8.30 -4.04 0.48
CA THR A 145 -8.82 -3.21 1.58
C THR A 145 -10.21 -2.71 1.25
N ASP A 146 -11.20 -3.50 1.62
CA ASP A 146 -12.59 -3.31 1.27
C ASP A 146 -13.47 -4.02 2.31
N GLY A 147 -14.48 -3.35 2.83
CA GLY A 147 -15.35 -3.88 3.89
C GLY A 147 -16.17 -5.09 3.45
N GLU A 148 -16.56 -5.17 2.16
CA GLU A 148 -17.26 -6.35 1.63
C GLU A 148 -16.29 -7.54 1.55
N VAL A 149 -15.06 -7.31 1.04
CA VAL A 149 -14.02 -8.34 0.97
C VAL A 149 -13.66 -8.86 2.36
N TYR A 150 -13.66 -8.00 3.38
CA TYR A 150 -13.42 -8.39 4.77
C TYR A 150 -14.63 -9.05 5.45
N GLY A 151 -15.76 -9.23 4.73
CA GLY A 151 -16.93 -9.89 5.26
C GLY A 151 -17.78 -9.03 6.21
N MET A 152 -17.59 -7.72 6.18
CA MET A 152 -18.34 -6.78 7.04
C MET A 152 -19.76 -6.47 6.50
N GLY A 153 -20.08 -6.91 5.27
CA GLY A 153 -21.38 -6.75 4.63
C GLY A 153 -21.70 -5.33 4.13
N ALA A 154 -20.86 -4.35 4.45
CA ALA A 154 -20.95 -2.97 3.99
C ALA A 154 -19.63 -2.26 4.25
N GLU A 155 -19.42 -1.09 3.65
CA GLU A 155 -18.38 -0.15 4.01
C GLU A 155 -18.95 1.27 4.00
N ILE A 156 -18.77 1.98 5.10
CA ILE A 156 -19.15 3.39 5.23
C ILE A 156 -17.97 4.29 4.90
N GLY A 157 -16.79 3.78 5.20
CA GLY A 157 -15.50 4.41 4.96
C GLY A 157 -14.39 3.60 5.58
N ILE A 158 -13.14 4.08 5.39
CA ILE A 158 -11.95 3.46 5.98
C ILE A 158 -11.24 4.50 6.82
N SER A 159 -11.07 4.19 8.11
CA SER A 159 -10.43 5.09 9.08
C SER A 159 -8.94 4.75 9.24
N THR A 160 -8.09 5.76 9.18
CA THR A 160 -6.66 5.65 9.52
C THR A 160 -6.38 6.01 10.99
N GLN A 161 -7.40 6.39 11.76
CA GLN A 161 -7.26 6.78 13.16
C GLN A 161 -6.91 5.60 14.07
N LYS A 162 -6.35 5.90 15.25
CA LYS A 162 -5.92 4.90 16.23
C LYS A 162 -6.74 4.90 17.53
N LEU A 163 -7.61 5.87 17.70
CA LEU A 163 -8.35 6.07 18.97
C LEU A 163 -9.72 5.40 18.99
N HIS A 164 -10.27 5.03 17.86
CA HIS A 164 -11.58 4.38 17.72
C HIS A 164 -11.53 3.38 16.57
N ALA A 165 -12.62 3.19 15.83
CA ALA A 165 -12.62 2.29 14.68
C ALA A 165 -11.47 2.60 13.71
N ARG A 166 -10.74 1.60 13.27
CA ARG A 166 -9.60 1.70 12.35
C ARG A 166 -9.74 0.68 11.23
N GLY A 167 -9.35 1.08 10.01
CA GLY A 167 -9.58 0.27 8.82
C GLY A 167 -11.01 0.42 8.30
N PRO A 168 -11.51 -0.53 7.50
CA PRO A 168 -12.89 -0.53 7.03
C PRO A 168 -13.89 -0.47 8.18
N MET A 169 -14.92 0.36 8.02
CA MET A 169 -15.99 0.57 9.00
C MET A 169 -17.34 0.21 8.37
N ALA A 170 -18.15 -0.53 9.12
CA ALA A 170 -19.49 -0.94 8.72
C ALA A 170 -20.52 -0.66 9.85
N LEU A 171 -21.59 -1.45 9.92
CA LEU A 171 -22.65 -1.23 10.93
C LEU A 171 -22.17 -1.32 12.37
N PRO A 172 -21.26 -2.23 12.78
CA PRO A 172 -20.79 -2.31 14.16
C PRO A 172 -20.16 -1.01 14.65
N GLU A 173 -19.40 -0.32 13.80
CA GLU A 173 -18.68 0.92 14.15
C GLU A 173 -19.61 2.13 14.29
N LEU A 174 -20.84 2.05 13.78
CA LEU A 174 -21.88 3.08 13.97
C LEU A 174 -22.64 2.94 15.28
N THR A 175 -22.38 1.89 16.04
CA THR A 175 -23.06 1.59 17.28
C THR A 175 -22.09 1.60 18.45
N THR A 176 -22.62 1.64 19.66
CA THR A 176 -21.83 1.49 20.88
C THR A 176 -22.63 0.70 21.91
N THR A 177 -21.96 0.32 22.98
CA THR A 177 -22.55 -0.44 24.06
C THR A 177 -22.87 0.45 25.25
N LYS A 178 -23.86 0.06 26.04
CA LYS A 178 -24.11 0.59 27.41
C LYS A 178 -24.17 -0.56 28.40
N TRP A 179 -23.74 -0.31 29.58
CA TRP A 179 -23.89 -1.24 30.70
C TRP A 179 -25.24 -1.05 31.36
N ILE A 180 -25.94 -2.15 31.64
CA ILE A 180 -27.16 -2.18 32.47
C ILE A 180 -26.83 -3.10 33.63
N LEU A 181 -26.95 -2.57 34.84
CA LEU A 181 -26.77 -3.33 36.07
C LEU A 181 -28.11 -3.39 36.76
N GLU A 182 -28.66 -4.59 36.92
CA GLU A 182 -29.86 -4.87 37.67
C GLU A 182 -29.45 -5.45 39.03
N GLY A 183 -29.99 -4.90 40.11
CA GLY A 183 -29.65 -5.32 41.44
C GLY A 183 -30.90 -5.40 42.33
N GLU A 184 -30.77 -6.07 43.47
CA GLU A 184 -31.79 -6.24 44.50
C GLU A 184 -31.46 -5.43 45.78
N GLY A 185 -30.71 -4.34 45.64
CA GLY A 185 -30.30 -3.49 46.77
C GLY A 185 -28.89 -3.78 47.29
N GLN A 186 -28.04 -4.47 46.52
CA GLN A 186 -26.65 -4.68 46.93
C GLN A 186 -25.91 -3.34 47.05
N ILE A 187 -25.08 -3.25 48.07
CA ILE A 187 -24.16 -2.13 48.31
C ILE A 187 -22.71 -2.60 48.11
N ARG A 188 -21.83 -1.65 47.86
CA ARG A 188 -20.38 -1.89 47.71
C ARG A 188 -19.63 -1.24 48.87
#